data_3126c7f765ad539f867fb3f54a8c340f
#
_entry.id   3126c7f765ad539f867fb3f54a8c340f
#
_cell.length_a   1.000
_cell.length_b   1.000
_cell.length_c   1.000
_cell.angle_alpha   90.00
_cell.angle_beta   90.00
_cell.angle_gamma   90.00
#
_symmetry.space_group_name_H-M   'P 1'
#
loop_
_entity.id
_entity.type
_entity.pdbx_description
1 polymer ?
#
loop_
_entity_poly.entity_id
_entity_poly.type
_entity_poly.pdbx_seq_one_letter_code
_entity_poly.pdbx_strand_id
1 'polypeptide(L)'
;MIYRSKAPLRLGLAGGGTDVSPFSDLYGGAILNATINMYAYATIEPLDNGKVEFVGPDCDEFEVCEATEKLSTDGFFVLARGAYNRIVSDFTHSPLSFRITLHVDAPAGSGLGTSSTLMVAIVGAFAEWLKLPLGEYDIAQLAYKIEREDLQMAGGKQ
;
A
#
# COMPACT_ATOMS: atom_id res chain seq x y z
N MET A 1 -14.97 15.50 -2.00
CA MET A 1 -14.62 15.04 -0.64
C MET A 1 -13.25 14.37 -0.74
N ILE A 2 -12.38 14.56 0.25
CA ILE A 2 -11.03 13.98 0.26
C ILE A 2 -10.96 12.93 1.37
N TYR A 3 -10.37 11.79 1.07
CA TYR A 3 -10.20 10.66 1.98
C TYR A 3 -8.72 10.47 2.29
N ARG A 4 -8.35 10.39 3.56
CA ARG A 4 -6.96 10.27 3.98
C ARG A 4 -6.79 9.13 4.97
N SER A 5 -5.83 8.27 4.70
CA SER A 5 -5.37 7.23 5.61
C SER A 5 -3.91 7.47 6.01
N LYS A 6 -3.54 7.03 7.20
CA LYS A 6 -2.15 6.98 7.64
C LYS A 6 -1.86 5.67 8.36
N ALA A 7 -0.65 5.18 8.21
CA ALA A 7 -0.17 4.00 8.92
C ALA A 7 1.21 4.30 9.54
N PRO A 8 1.48 3.85 10.80
CA PRO A 8 2.76 4.12 11.44
C PRO A 8 3.87 3.28 10.85
N LEU A 9 5.04 3.86 10.69
CA LEU A 9 6.29 3.14 10.41
C LEU A 9 6.71 2.33 11.64
N ARG A 10 7.63 1.40 11.45
CA ARG A 10 8.05 0.50 12.53
C ARG A 10 9.55 0.29 12.58
N LEU A 11 10.06 -0.01 13.78
CA LEU A 11 11.41 -0.49 14.04
C LEU A 11 11.36 -1.99 14.30
N GLY A 12 12.13 -2.78 13.54
CA GLY A 12 12.41 -4.17 13.85
C GLY A 12 13.45 -4.25 14.97
N LEU A 13 13.06 -4.73 16.14
CA LEU A 13 13.92 -4.80 17.30
C LEU A 13 14.67 -6.14 17.39
N ALA A 14 14.01 -7.23 17.01
CA ALA A 14 14.58 -8.57 17.01
C ALA A 14 13.83 -9.52 16.09
N GLY A 15 14.48 -10.60 15.67
CA GLY A 15 13.89 -11.69 14.88
C GLY A 15 13.69 -11.38 13.39
N GLY A 16 14.18 -10.25 12.90
CA GLY A 16 14.03 -9.88 11.48
C GLY A 16 14.59 -10.95 10.55
N GLY A 17 13.81 -11.26 9.50
CA GLY A 17 14.12 -12.33 8.53
C GLY A 17 13.57 -13.71 8.91
N THR A 18 13.19 -13.96 10.16
CA THR A 18 12.57 -15.23 10.54
C THR A 18 11.14 -15.37 10.03
N ASP A 19 10.53 -14.26 9.62
CA ASP A 19 9.18 -14.16 9.03
C ASP A 19 9.16 -14.30 7.50
N VAL A 20 10.32 -14.50 6.88
CA VAL A 20 10.46 -14.62 5.43
C VAL A 20 10.50 -16.10 5.02
N SER A 21 9.75 -16.45 3.95
CA SER A 21 9.84 -17.76 3.31
C SER A 21 11.24 -17.97 2.69
N PRO A 22 11.82 -19.18 2.75
CA PRO A 22 11.27 -20.44 3.28
C PRO A 22 11.49 -20.66 4.78
N PHE A 23 12.19 -19.78 5.47
CA PHE A 23 12.52 -19.98 6.89
C PHE A 23 11.25 -20.05 7.75
N SER A 24 10.35 -19.10 7.59
CA SER A 24 9.09 -19.06 8.35
C SER A 24 8.21 -20.29 8.11
N ASP A 25 8.28 -20.88 6.92
CA ASP A 25 7.46 -22.02 6.53
C ASP A 25 8.00 -23.35 7.12
N LEU A 26 9.32 -23.43 7.28
CA LEU A 26 10.00 -24.64 7.77
C LEU A 26 10.17 -24.66 9.29
N TYR A 27 10.45 -23.50 9.89
CA TYR A 27 10.88 -23.39 11.28
C TYR A 27 9.98 -22.51 12.13
N GLY A 28 8.99 -21.85 11.52
CA GLY A 28 8.27 -20.76 12.14
C GLY A 28 9.12 -19.50 12.29
N GLY A 29 8.51 -18.41 12.67
CA GLY A 29 9.22 -17.15 12.87
C GLY A 29 8.67 -16.39 14.07
N ALA A 30 9.51 -15.56 14.68
CA ALA A 30 9.10 -14.65 15.73
C ALA A 30 9.81 -13.31 15.57
N ILE A 31 9.04 -12.24 15.52
CA ILE A 31 9.52 -10.88 15.36
C ILE A 31 9.08 -10.04 16.54
N LEU A 32 9.99 -9.22 17.03
CA LEU A 32 9.66 -8.11 17.92
C LEU A 32 9.86 -6.81 17.15
N ASN A 33 8.78 -6.06 17.00
CA ASN A 33 8.84 -4.72 16.41
C ASN A 33 8.01 -3.73 17.23
N ALA A 34 8.26 -2.45 17.00
CA ALA A 34 7.50 -1.36 17.62
C ALA A 34 7.16 -0.31 16.57
N THR A 35 5.93 0.20 16.61
CA THR A 35 5.56 1.36 15.80
C THR A 35 6.21 2.63 16.37
N ILE A 36 6.48 3.57 15.48
CA ILE A 36 7.11 4.85 15.83
C ILE A 36 6.22 6.03 15.39
N ASN A 37 6.51 7.21 15.88
CA ASN A 37 5.77 8.43 15.54
C ASN A 37 6.23 9.04 14.21
N MET A 38 6.32 8.20 13.19
CA MET A 38 6.51 8.54 11.77
C MET A 38 5.52 7.72 10.96
N TYR A 39 4.99 8.27 9.88
CA TYR A 39 3.86 7.69 9.19
C TYR A 39 4.07 7.65 7.68
N ALA A 40 3.38 6.74 7.03
CA ALA A 40 3.04 6.81 5.62
C ALA A 40 1.59 7.29 5.47
N TYR A 41 1.36 8.11 4.47
CA TYR A 41 0.05 8.72 4.18
C TYR A 41 -0.38 8.42 2.75
N ALA A 42 -1.66 8.14 2.59
CA ALA A 42 -2.31 8.10 1.30
C ALA A 42 -3.56 8.98 1.34
N THR A 43 -3.67 9.89 0.39
CA THR A 43 -4.81 10.80 0.26
C THR A 43 -5.46 10.60 -1.09
N ILE A 44 -6.75 10.25 -1.11
CA ILE A 44 -7.54 10.05 -2.32
C ILE A 44 -8.52 11.20 -2.50
N GLU A 45 -8.52 11.80 -3.69
CA GLU A 45 -9.48 12.76 -4.19
C GLU A 45 -10.22 12.13 -5.39
N PRO A 46 -11.50 11.77 -5.27
CA PRO A 46 -12.28 11.27 -6.40
C PRO A 46 -12.37 12.29 -7.53
N LEU A 47 -12.21 11.82 -8.76
CA LEU A 47 -12.35 12.61 -9.98
C LEU A 47 -13.51 12.06 -10.82
N ASP A 48 -13.94 12.85 -11.80
CA ASP A 48 -15.00 12.50 -12.77
C ASP A 48 -14.52 12.58 -14.23
N ASN A 49 -13.18 12.65 -14.42
CA ASN A 49 -12.56 12.87 -15.73
C ASN A 49 -12.06 11.57 -16.41
N GLY A 50 -12.38 10.40 -15.85
CA GLY A 50 -11.97 9.10 -16.39
C GLY A 50 -10.47 8.80 -16.25
N LYS A 51 -9.73 9.53 -15.40
CA LYS A 51 -8.30 9.38 -15.23
C LYS A 51 -7.93 8.95 -13.82
N VAL A 52 -6.76 8.35 -13.70
CA VAL A 52 -6.07 8.08 -12.45
C VAL A 52 -4.79 8.91 -12.42
N GLU A 53 -4.64 9.70 -11.36
CA GLU A 53 -3.50 10.57 -11.14
C GLU A 53 -2.73 10.13 -9.90
N PHE A 54 -1.43 9.90 -10.04
CA PHE A 54 -0.53 9.52 -8.95
C PHE A 54 0.42 10.68 -8.67
N VAL A 55 0.54 11.06 -7.40
CA VAL A 55 1.35 12.20 -6.95
C VAL A 55 2.25 11.76 -5.80
N GLY A 56 3.55 11.93 -5.97
CA GLY A 56 4.57 11.68 -4.95
C GLY A 56 5.39 12.95 -4.66
N PRO A 57 4.90 13.86 -3.79
CA PRO A 57 5.58 15.15 -3.55
C PRO A 57 6.98 14.99 -2.96
N ASP A 58 7.26 13.89 -2.25
CA ASP A 58 8.56 13.64 -1.63
C ASP A 58 9.67 13.33 -2.64
N CYS A 59 9.28 12.88 -3.83
CA CYS A 59 10.19 12.48 -4.90
C CYS A 59 10.01 13.31 -6.18
N ASP A 60 9.14 14.31 -6.16
CA ASP A 60 8.77 15.15 -7.30
C ASP A 60 8.25 14.33 -8.51
N GLU A 61 7.52 13.24 -8.22
CA GLU A 61 6.97 12.33 -9.23
C GLU A 61 5.47 12.55 -9.43
N PHE A 62 5.06 12.54 -10.70
CA PHE A 62 3.66 12.66 -11.10
C PHE A 62 3.38 11.81 -12.34
N GLU A 63 2.36 10.94 -12.25
CA GLU A 63 1.91 10.13 -13.38
C GLU A 63 0.40 10.24 -13.56
N VAL A 64 -0.04 10.19 -14.82
CA VAL A 64 -1.47 10.17 -15.19
C VAL A 64 -1.71 9.04 -16.18
N CYS A 65 -2.79 8.30 -16.00
CA CYS A 65 -3.25 7.31 -16.96
C CYS A 65 -4.77 7.28 -17.05
N GLU A 66 -5.30 6.66 -18.10
CA GLU A 66 -6.73 6.41 -18.22
C GLU A 66 -7.18 5.37 -17.18
N ALA A 67 -8.37 5.60 -16.62
CA ALA A 67 -9.00 4.65 -15.70
C ALA A 67 -9.50 3.44 -16.50
N THR A 68 -8.87 2.30 -16.32
CA THR A 68 -9.19 1.02 -16.96
C THR A 68 -9.41 -0.05 -15.91
N GLU A 69 -10.00 -1.20 -16.27
CA GLU A 69 -10.23 -2.30 -15.34
C GLU A 69 -8.94 -2.83 -14.70
N LYS A 70 -7.81 -2.71 -15.41
CA LYS A 70 -6.50 -3.12 -14.92
C LYS A 70 -5.43 -2.16 -15.43
N LEU A 71 -4.69 -1.57 -14.50
CA LEU A 71 -3.52 -0.73 -14.81
C LEU A 71 -2.26 -1.60 -14.94
N SER A 72 -1.33 -1.18 -15.83
CA SER A 72 0.03 -1.72 -15.81
C SER A 72 0.67 -1.47 -14.44
N THR A 73 1.38 -2.45 -13.92
CA THR A 73 2.17 -2.34 -12.68
C THR A 73 3.62 -1.91 -12.92
N ASP A 74 3.92 -1.42 -14.10
CA ASP A 74 5.19 -0.77 -14.41
C ASP A 74 5.19 0.68 -13.91
N GLY A 75 6.39 1.24 -13.71
CA GLY A 75 6.54 2.64 -13.32
C GLY A 75 6.80 2.86 -11.84
N PHE A 76 6.78 4.13 -11.44
CA PHE A 76 7.15 4.55 -10.08
C PHE A 76 6.10 4.14 -9.03
N PHE A 77 4.82 4.29 -9.35
CA PHE A 77 3.71 4.08 -8.42
C PHE A 77 3.18 2.63 -8.40
N VAL A 78 4.06 1.64 -8.50
CA VAL A 78 3.71 0.21 -8.56
C VAL A 78 2.79 -0.24 -7.42
N LEU A 79 3.01 0.24 -6.19
CA LEU A 79 2.17 -0.10 -5.04
C LEU A 79 0.73 0.39 -5.21
N ALA A 80 0.54 1.64 -5.60
CA ALA A 80 -0.78 2.21 -5.81
C ALA A 80 -1.51 1.57 -6.99
N ARG A 81 -0.79 1.21 -8.05
CA ARG A 81 -1.33 0.49 -9.21
C ARG A 81 -1.74 -0.93 -8.86
N GLY A 82 -0.95 -1.64 -8.06
CA GLY A 82 -1.29 -2.97 -7.54
C GLY A 82 -2.53 -2.93 -6.64
N ALA A 83 -2.59 -1.97 -5.72
CA ALA A 83 -3.76 -1.76 -4.86
C ALA A 83 -5.02 -1.45 -5.69
N TYR A 84 -4.93 -0.53 -6.66
CA TYR A 84 -6.02 -0.23 -7.59
C TYR A 84 -6.55 -1.49 -8.27
N ASN A 85 -5.67 -2.28 -8.88
CA ASN A 85 -6.05 -3.49 -9.61
C ASN A 85 -6.78 -4.49 -8.71
N ARG A 86 -6.32 -4.69 -7.49
CA ARG A 86 -6.96 -5.57 -6.51
C ARG A 86 -8.32 -5.03 -6.07
N ILE A 87 -8.42 -3.74 -5.79
CA ILE A 87 -9.68 -3.09 -5.39
C ILE A 87 -10.73 -3.17 -6.51
N VAL A 88 -10.32 -2.91 -7.75
CA VAL A 88 -11.23 -3.03 -8.90
C VAL A 88 -11.67 -4.47 -9.10
N SER A 89 -10.74 -5.42 -9.04
CA SER A 89 -11.05 -6.85 -9.21
C SER A 89 -12.01 -7.39 -8.16
N ASP A 90 -11.76 -7.09 -6.88
CA ASP A 90 -12.42 -7.78 -5.78
C ASP A 90 -13.68 -7.05 -5.29
N PHE A 91 -13.78 -5.72 -5.49
CA PHE A 91 -14.83 -4.91 -4.86
C PHE A 91 -15.69 -4.10 -5.82
N THR A 92 -15.08 -3.30 -6.71
CA THR A 92 -15.88 -2.36 -7.52
C THR A 92 -16.30 -2.91 -8.87
N HIS A 93 -15.54 -3.82 -9.42
CA HIS A 93 -15.75 -4.41 -10.76
C HIS A 93 -15.94 -3.38 -11.88
N SER A 94 -15.43 -2.18 -11.65
CA SER A 94 -15.50 -1.05 -12.57
C SER A 94 -14.33 -0.10 -12.33
N PRO A 95 -13.81 0.56 -13.40
CA PRO A 95 -12.73 1.53 -13.26
C PRO A 95 -13.07 2.67 -12.31
N LEU A 96 -12.07 3.13 -11.58
CA LEU A 96 -12.18 4.25 -10.63
C LEU A 96 -11.36 5.43 -11.13
N SER A 97 -11.94 6.64 -11.07
CA SER A 97 -11.26 7.88 -11.43
C SER A 97 -10.95 8.68 -10.16
N PHE A 98 -9.68 8.97 -9.94
CA PHE A 98 -9.21 9.65 -8.72
C PHE A 98 -7.78 10.16 -8.85
N ARG A 99 -7.42 11.08 -7.97
CA ARG A 99 -6.03 11.44 -7.67
C ARG A 99 -5.64 10.80 -6.35
N ILE A 100 -4.46 10.17 -6.30
CA ILE A 100 -3.87 9.70 -5.05
C ILE A 100 -2.54 10.40 -4.80
N THR A 101 -2.41 11.00 -3.63
CA THR A 101 -1.16 11.62 -3.16
C THR A 101 -0.56 10.75 -2.07
N LEU A 102 0.70 10.35 -2.26
CA LEU A 102 1.46 9.47 -1.36
C LEU A 102 2.62 10.24 -0.72
N HIS A 103 2.73 10.14 0.60
CA HIS A 103 3.78 10.78 1.38
C HIS A 103 4.28 9.84 2.48
N VAL A 104 5.58 9.86 2.77
CA VAL A 104 6.19 9.07 3.85
C VAL A 104 7.16 9.94 4.63
N ASP A 105 7.02 9.96 5.96
CA ASP A 105 7.87 10.76 6.86
C ASP A 105 9.36 10.31 6.88
N ALA A 106 9.68 9.18 6.26
CA ALA A 106 11.04 8.65 6.19
C ALA A 106 11.47 8.37 4.74
N PRO A 107 12.74 8.54 4.40
CA PRO A 107 13.23 8.25 3.05
C PRO A 107 13.12 6.76 2.71
N ALA A 108 12.96 6.47 1.42
CA ALA A 108 13.01 5.11 0.91
C ALA A 108 14.34 4.44 1.30
N GLY A 109 14.28 3.15 1.66
CA GLY A 109 15.47 2.40 2.08
C GLY A 109 15.91 2.65 3.53
N SER A 110 15.15 3.40 4.33
CA SER A 110 15.45 3.65 5.75
C SER A 110 15.39 2.41 6.65
N GLY A 111 14.87 1.28 6.16
CA GLY A 111 14.67 0.08 6.97
C GLY A 111 13.45 0.13 7.91
N LEU A 112 12.66 1.19 7.83
CA LEU A 112 11.49 1.42 8.70
C LEU A 112 10.19 0.79 8.17
N GLY A 113 10.27 -0.03 7.13
CA GLY A 113 9.11 -0.70 6.52
C GLY A 113 8.23 0.24 5.68
N THR A 114 8.84 1.26 5.07
CA THR A 114 8.13 2.32 4.33
C THR A 114 7.20 1.78 3.24
N SER A 115 7.63 0.78 2.47
CA SER A 115 6.84 0.19 1.38
C SER A 115 5.56 -0.46 1.90
N SER A 116 5.66 -1.41 2.82
CA SER A 116 4.50 -2.12 3.36
C SER A 116 3.58 -1.20 4.16
N THR A 117 4.14 -0.23 4.90
CA THR A 117 3.35 0.77 5.61
C THR A 117 2.59 1.66 4.63
N LEU A 118 3.22 2.06 3.52
CA LEU A 118 2.55 2.83 2.47
C LEU A 118 1.43 2.01 1.81
N MET A 119 1.63 0.72 1.56
CA MET A 119 0.58 -0.16 1.05
C MET A 119 -0.62 -0.23 1.99
N VAL A 120 -0.39 -0.36 3.30
CA VAL A 120 -1.48 -0.33 4.30
C VAL A 120 -2.23 1.00 4.25
N ALA A 121 -1.52 2.13 4.16
CA ALA A 121 -2.16 3.44 4.04
C ALA A 121 -2.98 3.57 2.74
N ILE A 122 -2.48 3.06 1.61
CA ILE A 122 -3.20 3.07 0.32
C ILE A 122 -4.49 2.25 0.42
N VAL A 123 -4.41 1.01 0.90
CA VAL A 123 -5.60 0.14 1.07
C VAL A 123 -6.59 0.77 2.03
N GLY A 124 -6.11 1.35 3.13
CA GLY A 124 -6.95 2.07 4.09
C GLY A 124 -7.67 3.28 3.48
N ALA A 125 -7.02 4.03 2.58
CA ALA A 125 -7.64 5.16 1.89
C ALA A 125 -8.76 4.70 0.92
N PHE A 126 -8.54 3.61 0.19
CA PHE A 126 -9.58 2.99 -0.65
C PHE A 126 -10.75 2.47 0.20
N ALA A 127 -10.45 1.78 1.31
CA ALA A 127 -11.48 1.26 2.21
C ALA A 127 -12.38 2.39 2.74
N GLU A 128 -11.79 3.52 3.14
CA GLU A 128 -12.54 4.67 3.62
C GLU A 128 -13.35 5.35 2.51
N TRP A 129 -12.76 5.53 1.32
CA TRP A 129 -13.45 6.13 0.18
C TRP A 129 -14.65 5.31 -0.28
N LEU A 130 -14.44 4.02 -0.47
CA LEU A 130 -15.43 3.10 -1.05
C LEU A 130 -16.34 2.44 0.01
N LYS A 131 -16.14 2.78 1.29
CA LYS A 131 -16.87 2.19 2.43
C LYS A 131 -16.80 0.67 2.43
N LEU A 132 -15.61 0.14 2.18
CA LEU A 132 -15.40 -1.31 2.16
C LEU A 132 -15.55 -1.90 3.58
N PRO A 133 -16.13 -3.08 3.73
CA PRO A 133 -16.32 -3.72 5.04
C PRO A 133 -15.02 -4.40 5.51
N LEU A 134 -13.93 -3.63 5.62
CA LEU A 134 -12.60 -4.10 6.00
C LEU A 134 -12.22 -3.53 7.36
N GLY A 135 -11.92 -4.42 8.31
CA GLY A 135 -11.29 -4.06 9.57
C GLY A 135 -9.76 -3.90 9.43
N GLU A 136 -9.08 -3.49 10.50
CA GLU A 136 -7.63 -3.24 10.48
C GLU A 136 -6.83 -4.48 10.07
N TYR A 137 -7.21 -5.66 10.54
CA TYR A 137 -6.56 -6.92 10.17
C TYR A 137 -6.82 -7.31 8.71
N ASP A 138 -8.03 -7.03 8.19
CA ASP A 138 -8.36 -7.29 6.80
C ASP A 138 -7.53 -6.38 5.87
N ILE A 139 -7.37 -5.12 6.23
CA ILE A 139 -6.51 -4.15 5.51
C ILE A 139 -5.06 -4.64 5.49
N ALA A 140 -4.52 -5.06 6.64
CA ALA A 140 -3.16 -5.57 6.73
C ALA A 140 -2.96 -6.85 5.89
N GLN A 141 -3.92 -7.76 5.94
CA GLN A 141 -3.89 -9.00 5.17
C GLN A 141 -4.01 -8.74 3.66
N LEU A 142 -4.87 -7.81 3.25
CA LEU A 142 -5.02 -7.42 1.86
C LEU A 142 -3.75 -6.74 1.34
N ALA A 143 -3.16 -5.83 2.11
CA ALA A 143 -1.88 -5.19 1.79
C ALA A 143 -0.77 -6.24 1.58
N TYR A 144 -0.66 -7.22 2.48
CA TYR A 144 0.29 -8.32 2.36
C TYR A 144 0.08 -9.13 1.07
N LYS A 145 -1.16 -9.50 0.74
CA LYS A 145 -1.48 -10.24 -0.49
C LYS A 145 -1.08 -9.46 -1.74
N ILE A 146 -1.41 -8.16 -1.81
CA ILE A 146 -1.04 -7.33 -2.95
C ILE A 146 0.47 -7.31 -3.14
N GLU A 147 1.25 -7.08 -2.08
CA GLU A 147 2.70 -7.03 -2.19
C GLU A 147 3.31 -8.38 -2.57
N ARG A 148 2.88 -9.50 -1.94
CA ARG A 148 3.53 -10.80 -2.09
C ARG A 148 3.01 -11.62 -3.26
N GLU A 149 1.71 -11.58 -3.53
CA GLU A 149 1.07 -12.39 -4.56
C GLU A 149 0.95 -11.62 -5.88
N ASP A 150 0.40 -10.40 -5.85
CA ASP A 150 0.11 -9.65 -7.09
C ASP A 150 1.34 -8.97 -7.66
N LEU A 151 2.15 -8.34 -6.81
CA LEU A 151 3.35 -7.61 -7.20
C LEU A 151 4.63 -8.45 -7.08
N GLN A 152 4.55 -9.64 -6.45
CA GLN A 152 5.67 -10.56 -6.25
C GLN A 152 6.89 -9.90 -5.59
N MET A 153 6.65 -8.94 -4.72
CA MET A 153 7.70 -8.24 -3.97
C MET A 153 8.25 -9.12 -2.84
N ALA A 154 9.56 -9.14 -2.68
CA ALA A 154 10.20 -9.85 -1.58
C ALA A 154 9.93 -9.15 -0.24
N GLY A 155 9.79 -9.92 0.84
CA GLY A 155 9.66 -9.40 2.20
C GLY A 155 8.99 -10.37 3.17
N GLY A 156 8.98 -9.97 4.44
CA GLY A 156 8.37 -10.72 5.54
C GLY A 156 6.93 -10.33 5.84
N LYS A 157 6.44 -10.80 6.99
CA LYS A 157 5.06 -10.56 7.47
C LYS A 157 4.94 -9.39 8.45
N GLN A 158 6.07 -8.79 8.82
CA GLN A 158 6.12 -7.68 9.78
C GLN A 158 5.56 -6.36 9.24
#